data_ca1c5d8c3db5bbd4aaca303c8347ebf2
#
_entry.id   ca1c5d8c3db5bbd4aaca303c8347ebf2
#
_cell.length_a   1.000
_cell.length_b   1.000
_cell.length_c   1.000
_cell.angle_alpha   90.00
_cell.angle_beta   90.00
_cell.angle_gamma   90.00
#
_symmetry.space_group_name_H-M   'P 1'
#
loop_
_entity.id
_entity.type
_entity.pdbx_description
1 polymer ?
#
loop_
_entity_poly.entity_id
_entity_poly.type
_entity_poly.pdbx_seq_one_letter_code
_entity_poly.pdbx_strand_id
1 'polypeptide(L)'
;MGFPAFGIGAAAQAPPKMKILIKSAWGSGDPTQASFAFHHASAFAEAGHEVQIFIRGEAVSLMRTVVANSVVPVGWPPLSEALSNVVRKKLPIHV
;
A
#
# COMPACT_ATOMS: atom_id res chain seq x y z
N MET A 1 -24.23 7.73 19.29
CA MET A 1 -24.20 7.84 19.06
C MET A 1 -24.13 7.74 18.95
N GLY A 2 -23.72 7.38 19.27
CA GLY A 2 -23.49 7.50 19.09
C GLY A 2 -23.24 7.05 18.89
N PHE A 3 -23.04 6.68 18.92
CA PHE A 3 -22.88 6.63 18.71
C PHE A 3 -22.57 6.40 18.87
N PRO A 4 -22.73 6.10 19.08
CA PRO A 4 -22.28 6.06 19.19
C PRO A 4 -22.01 5.73 19.28
N ALA A 5 -21.98 5.32 19.52
CA ALA A 5 -21.79 5.22 19.31
C ALA A 5 -21.57 4.78 19.09
N PHE A 6 -21.49 4.42 19.13
CA PHE A 6 -21.26 4.30 18.75
C PHE A 6 -20.84 4.46 18.77
N GLY A 7 -20.69 4.47 19.04
CA GLY A 7 -20.17 4.91 18.97
C GLY A 7 -19.67 5.17 19.30
N ILE A 8 -19.55 5.21 19.49
CA ILE A 8 -19.10 5.57 19.84
C ILE A 8 -18.50 5.80 20.40
N GLY A 9 -19.04 5.78 20.66
CA GLY A 9 -18.07 6.38 21.52
C GLY A 9 -16.78 5.71 21.38
N ALA A 10 -16.78 4.60 21.65
CA ALA A 10 -15.58 3.89 21.34
C ALA A 10 -15.22 4.08 19.90
N ALA A 11 -16.23 4.25 19.08
CA ALA A 11 -16.02 4.50 17.69
C ALA A 11 -15.22 5.75 17.44
N ALA A 12 -15.30 6.69 18.33
CA ALA A 12 -14.54 7.92 18.18
C ALA A 12 -13.06 7.73 18.45
N GLN A 13 -12.68 6.60 18.97
CA GLN A 13 -11.28 6.35 19.27
C GLN A 13 -10.57 5.80 18.05
N ALA A 14 -9.42 6.36 17.75
CA ALA A 14 -8.58 5.83 16.69
C ALA A 14 -8.11 4.43 17.05
N PRO A 15 -8.04 3.52 16.08
CA PRO A 15 -7.46 2.21 16.35
C PRO A 15 -6.00 2.35 16.78
N PRO A 16 -5.48 1.42 17.56
CA PRO A 16 -4.08 1.47 17.95
C PRO A 16 -3.19 1.41 16.72
N LYS A 17 -2.06 2.08 16.81
CA LYS A 17 -1.06 2.03 15.76
C LYS A 17 -0.54 0.61 15.63
N MET A 18 -0.50 0.10 14.41
CA MET A 18 -0.04 -1.24 14.11
C MET A 18 1.23 -1.20 13.29
N LYS A 19 2.01 -2.27 13.38
CA LYS A 19 3.13 -2.50 12.49
C LYS A 19 2.68 -3.49 11.43
N ILE A 20 2.70 -3.06 10.18
CA ILE A 20 2.15 -3.84 9.06
C ILE A 20 3.26 -4.15 8.08
N LEU A 21 3.42 -5.43 7.75
CA LEU A 21 4.33 -5.86 6.70
C LEU A 21 3.50 -6.35 5.52
N ILE A 22 3.65 -5.71 4.38
CA ILE A 22 2.96 -6.10 3.17
C ILE A 22 3.94 -6.86 2.30
N LYS A 23 3.59 -8.08 1.91
CA LYS A 23 4.41 -8.92 1.04
C LYS A 23 3.74 -9.06 -0.30
N SER A 24 4.53 -9.02 -1.37
CA SER A 24 4.00 -9.19 -2.71
C SER A 24 5.03 -9.88 -3.60
N ALA A 25 4.54 -10.77 -4.46
CA ALA A 25 5.37 -11.42 -5.49
C ALA A 25 4.82 -11.13 -6.89
N TRP A 26 3.80 -10.28 -7.01
CA TRP A 26 3.15 -10.01 -8.28
C TRP A 26 3.90 -8.96 -9.08
N GLY A 27 4.19 -9.25 -10.34
CA GLY A 27 4.84 -8.32 -11.25
C GLY A 27 3.90 -7.83 -12.33
N SER A 28 4.47 -7.38 -13.46
CA SER A 28 3.70 -6.78 -14.54
C SER A 28 2.72 -7.74 -15.22
N GLY A 29 2.85 -9.04 -14.99
CA GLY A 29 1.91 -10.02 -15.53
C GLY A 29 0.53 -9.94 -14.92
N ASP A 30 0.40 -9.33 -13.75
CA ASP A 30 -0.89 -9.08 -13.12
C ASP A 30 -0.88 -7.67 -12.56
N PRO A 31 -1.23 -6.69 -13.39
CA PRO A 31 -1.13 -5.28 -13.00
C PRO A 31 -1.92 -4.92 -11.75
N THR A 32 -3.10 -5.48 -11.60
CA THR A 32 -3.95 -5.17 -10.46
C THR A 32 -3.34 -5.68 -9.16
N GLN A 33 -2.92 -6.95 -9.14
CA GLN A 33 -2.30 -7.52 -7.96
C GLN A 33 -0.97 -6.84 -7.65
N ALA A 34 -0.19 -6.52 -8.69
CA ALA A 34 1.09 -5.85 -8.50
C ALA A 34 0.92 -4.49 -7.82
N SER A 35 -0.13 -3.78 -8.16
CA SER A 35 -0.37 -2.43 -7.63
C SER A 35 -0.90 -2.43 -6.21
N PHE A 36 -1.60 -3.49 -5.80
CA PHE A 36 -2.25 -3.52 -4.50
C PHE A 36 -1.27 -3.34 -3.34
N ALA A 37 -0.10 -3.93 -3.42
CA ALA A 37 0.87 -3.82 -2.33
C ALA A 37 1.18 -2.35 -2.03
N PHE A 38 1.38 -1.55 -3.08
CA PHE A 38 1.76 -0.16 -2.93
C PHE A 38 0.58 0.73 -2.57
N HIS A 39 -0.58 0.48 -3.16
CA HIS A 39 -1.79 1.24 -2.82
C HIS A 39 -2.20 0.96 -1.37
N HIS A 40 -2.17 -0.30 -0.95
CA HIS A 40 -2.54 -0.65 0.42
C HIS A 40 -1.53 -0.11 1.41
N ALA A 41 -0.23 -0.17 1.08
CA ALA A 41 0.79 0.38 1.96
C ALA A 41 0.56 1.88 2.18
N SER A 42 0.27 2.61 1.11
CA SER A 42 -0.01 4.04 1.20
C SER A 42 -1.24 4.30 2.07
N ALA A 43 -2.30 3.52 1.87
CA ALA A 43 -3.54 3.69 2.63
C ALA A 43 -3.32 3.42 4.13
N PHE A 44 -2.60 2.37 4.47
CA PHE A 44 -2.32 2.07 5.87
C PHE A 44 -1.44 3.14 6.51
N ALA A 45 -0.47 3.66 5.77
CA ALA A 45 0.37 4.73 6.27
C ALA A 45 -0.43 6.01 6.50
N GLU A 46 -1.38 6.31 5.61
CA GLU A 46 -2.28 7.45 5.77
C GLU A 46 -3.13 7.30 7.02
N ALA A 47 -3.49 6.08 7.37
CA ALA A 47 -4.27 5.79 8.57
C ALA A 47 -3.43 5.84 9.85
N GLY A 48 -2.13 6.10 9.74
CA GLY A 48 -1.27 6.26 10.90
C GLY A 48 -0.51 5.03 11.33
N HIS A 49 -0.55 3.96 10.54
CA HIS A 49 0.17 2.73 10.87
C HIS A 49 1.61 2.78 10.38
N GLU A 50 2.46 2.00 11.01
CA GLU A 50 3.84 1.83 10.58
C GLU A 50 3.88 0.70 9.56
N VAL A 51 4.28 1.01 8.33
CA VAL A 51 4.17 0.08 7.21
C VAL A 51 5.54 -0.19 6.59
N GLN A 52 5.80 -1.46 6.29
CA GLN A 52 6.95 -1.88 5.51
C GLN A 52 6.47 -2.77 4.38
N ILE A 53 7.20 -2.77 3.27
CA ILE A 53 6.86 -3.57 2.10
C ILE A 53 8.01 -4.51 1.83
N PHE A 54 7.68 -5.79 1.60
CA PHE A 54 8.66 -6.81 1.21
C PHE A 54 8.22 -7.37 -0.13
N ILE A 55 9.04 -7.16 -1.17
CA ILE A 55 8.75 -7.68 -2.50
C ILE A 55 9.76 -8.76 -2.86
N ARG A 56 9.28 -9.75 -3.62
CA ARG A 56 10.10 -10.87 -4.05
C ARG A 56 9.59 -11.39 -5.38
N GLY A 57 10.38 -12.26 -6.01
CA GLY A 57 9.98 -12.85 -7.28
C GLY A 57 9.76 -11.77 -8.34
N GLU A 58 8.69 -11.91 -9.09
CA GLU A 58 8.38 -10.99 -10.19
C GLU A 58 8.16 -9.57 -9.72
N ALA A 59 7.78 -9.36 -8.46
CA ALA A 59 7.54 -8.03 -7.95
C ALA A 59 8.82 -7.18 -7.90
N VAL A 60 9.98 -7.81 -7.83
CA VAL A 60 11.24 -7.06 -7.79
C VAL A 60 11.45 -6.25 -9.07
N SER A 61 10.95 -6.73 -10.20
CA SER A 61 11.07 -6.00 -11.46
C SER A 61 10.35 -4.65 -11.44
N LEU A 62 9.39 -4.48 -10.52
CA LEU A 62 8.65 -3.21 -10.40
C LEU A 62 9.53 -2.07 -9.90
N MET A 63 10.70 -2.37 -9.38
CA MET A 63 11.64 -1.34 -8.96
C MET A 63 12.32 -0.66 -10.14
N ARG A 64 12.13 -1.16 -11.33
CA ARG A 64 12.63 -0.52 -12.55
C ARG A 64 11.56 0.45 -13.06
N THR A 65 11.95 1.70 -13.26
CA THR A 65 11.00 2.75 -13.66
C THR A 65 10.19 2.39 -14.89
N VAL A 66 10.83 1.80 -15.89
CA VAL A 66 10.14 1.42 -17.12
C VAL A 66 9.04 0.41 -16.84
N VAL A 67 9.32 -0.58 -15.98
CA VAL A 67 8.32 -1.58 -15.63
C VAL A 67 7.20 -0.96 -14.81
N ALA A 68 7.54 -0.18 -13.79
CA ALA A 68 6.54 0.45 -12.94
C ALA A 68 5.59 1.34 -13.75
N ASN A 69 6.13 2.08 -14.72
CA ASN A 69 5.30 2.96 -15.54
C ASN A 69 4.36 2.21 -16.47
N SER A 70 4.63 0.93 -16.75
CA SER A 70 3.80 0.12 -17.62
C SER A 70 2.64 -0.56 -16.89
N VAL A 71 2.62 -0.54 -15.55
CA VAL A 71 1.63 -1.27 -14.77
C VAL A 71 0.45 -0.36 -14.45
N VAL A 72 -0.69 -0.66 -15.08
CA VAL A 72 -1.92 0.09 -14.86
C VAL A 72 -3.00 -0.88 -14.43
N PRO A 73 -3.40 -0.84 -13.16
CA PRO A 73 -4.43 -1.74 -12.66
C PRO A 73 -5.82 -1.34 -13.14
N VAL A 74 -6.74 -2.30 -13.09
CA VAL A 74 -8.12 -2.03 -13.48
C VAL A 74 -8.82 -1.23 -12.38
N GLY A 75 -9.28 -0.03 -12.73
CA GLY A 75 -10.06 0.79 -11.81
C GLY A 75 -9.28 1.48 -10.71
N TRP A 76 -7.96 1.44 -10.76
CA TRP A 76 -7.08 2.07 -9.76
C TRP A 76 -6.07 2.96 -10.46
N PRO A 77 -5.48 3.92 -9.72
CA PRO A 77 -4.41 4.73 -10.30
C PRO A 77 -3.21 3.87 -10.72
N PRO A 78 -2.39 4.35 -11.65
CA PRO A 78 -1.19 3.61 -12.07
C PRO A 78 -0.28 3.28 -10.91
N LEU A 79 0.46 2.18 -11.04
CA LEU A 79 1.42 1.77 -10.02
C LEU A 79 2.46 2.86 -9.75
N SER A 80 2.88 3.59 -10.77
CA SER A 80 3.88 4.64 -10.59
C SER A 80 3.41 5.71 -9.62
N GLU A 81 2.12 6.01 -9.60
CA GLU A 81 1.56 6.97 -8.65
C GLU A 81 1.63 6.42 -7.22
N ALA A 82 1.23 5.17 -7.04
CA ALA A 82 1.30 4.54 -5.72
C ALA A 82 2.74 4.44 -5.23
N LEU A 83 3.66 4.10 -6.12
CA LEU A 83 5.07 4.00 -5.77
C LEU A 83 5.64 5.36 -5.38
N SER A 84 5.26 6.42 -6.10
CA SER A 84 5.67 7.77 -5.73
C SER A 84 5.19 8.15 -4.33
N ASN A 85 3.97 7.76 -3.98
CA ASN A 85 3.44 8.01 -2.64
C ASN A 85 4.21 7.26 -1.58
N VAL A 86 4.56 6.01 -1.85
CA VAL A 86 5.36 5.19 -0.93
C VAL A 86 6.72 5.82 -0.70
N VAL A 87 7.38 6.26 -1.77
CA VAL A 87 8.70 6.90 -1.67
C VAL A 87 8.60 8.23 -0.90
N ARG A 88 7.57 9.02 -1.21
CA ARG A 88 7.39 10.31 -0.53
C ARG A 88 7.16 10.13 0.97
N LYS A 89 6.44 9.08 1.35
CA LYS A 89 6.18 8.77 2.76
C LYS A 89 7.35 8.03 3.41
N LYS A 90 8.38 7.71 2.64
CA LYS A 90 9.59 7.04 3.13
C LYS A 90 9.30 5.68 3.75
N LEU A 91 8.36 4.94 3.16
CA LEU A 91 8.07 3.59 3.63
C LEU A 91 9.18 2.65 3.16
N PRO A 92 9.72 1.81 4.05
CA PRO A 92 10.78 0.88 3.66
C PRO A 92 10.28 -0.16 2.66
N ILE A 93 11.07 -0.40 1.63
CA ILE A 93 10.82 -1.47 0.67
C ILE A 93 12.02 -2.40 0.72
N HIS A 94 11.76 -3.65 1.08
CA HIS A 94 12.79 -4.68 1.17
C HIS A 94 12.66 -5.63 -0.02
N VAL A 95 13.78 -6.04 -0.56
CA VAL A 95 13.81 -7.00 -1.67
C VAL A 95 14.58 -8.25 -1.27
#